data_a9851eba8bc7340154ab67e4b759dd19
#
_entry.id   a9851eba8bc7340154ab67e4b759dd19
#
_cell.length_a   1.000
_cell.length_b   1.000
_cell.length_c   1.000
_cell.angle_alpha   90.00
_cell.angle_beta   90.00
_cell.angle_gamma   90.00
#
_symmetry.space_group_name_H-M   'P 1'
#
loop_
_entity.id
_entity.type
_entity.pdbx_description
1 polymer ?
#
loop_
_entity_poly.entity_id
_entity_poly.type
_entity_poly.pdbx_seq_one_letter_code
_entity_poly.pdbx_strand_id
1 'polypeptide(L)'
;MWSGAAADGRPSPPTDDAKATQVNFVLHLGLRTDAADAVSQFETAVRFSRCYPCRVVVLCPVDDGSAPAEIRAKVYGECSIGKSADDTRCCEFVMLSYPRSARIYLENQVSICLSTDLPLYYWAHRFTDSARLADYRYLLTTAKRVLIDSATAPAGAIGFPWPRPENVRDLAFARLLPVRQMIGQFLSRYPVGSLSGDLRSITLAHGAEVSCEARVLLSWARDRIRACGAAGETFDLVPSADLPARAFALTFAYGDRRFFACRADLASAHATLDADFGSGRTTMPASVALLSQESALSEAMFF
;
A
#
# COMPACT_ATOMS: atom_id res chain seq x y z
N MET A 1 20.72 -26.26 -0.49
CA MET A 1 22.16 -26.46 -0.82
C MET A 1 22.60 -25.28 -1.69
N TRP A 2 23.11 -24.21 -1.08
CA TRP A 2 23.62 -23.03 -1.76
C TRP A 2 25.10 -22.89 -1.41
N SER A 3 25.94 -23.46 -2.23
CA SER A 3 27.34 -23.10 -2.29
C SER A 3 27.60 -22.44 -3.65
N GLY A 4 27.09 -21.24 -3.83
CA GLY A 4 27.41 -20.37 -4.96
C GLY A 4 28.62 -19.53 -4.58
N ALA A 5 29.77 -19.82 -5.12
CA ALA A 5 30.92 -18.95 -5.03
C ALA A 5 30.57 -17.58 -5.57
N ALA A 6 30.75 -16.53 -4.75
CA ALA A 6 30.69 -15.16 -5.20
C ALA A 6 31.70 -14.96 -6.34
N ALA A 7 31.24 -14.52 -7.50
CA ALA A 7 32.08 -14.30 -8.68
C ALA A 7 33.14 -13.20 -8.49
N ASP A 8 33.17 -12.51 -7.35
CA ASP A 8 33.99 -11.33 -7.07
C ASP A 8 35.05 -11.52 -5.96
N GLY A 9 35.32 -12.75 -5.54
CA GLY A 9 36.40 -13.03 -4.55
C GLY A 9 36.14 -12.44 -3.15
N ARG A 10 34.94 -11.96 -2.84
CA ARG A 10 34.56 -11.55 -1.50
C ARG A 10 34.22 -12.79 -0.67
N PRO A 11 34.70 -12.90 0.58
CA PRO A 11 34.29 -13.99 1.45
C PRO A 11 32.80 -13.98 1.61
N SER A 12 32.12 -15.12 1.36
CA SER A 12 30.70 -15.30 1.72
C SER A 12 30.59 -15.08 3.22
N PRO A 13 29.60 -14.29 3.70
CA PRO A 13 29.36 -14.18 5.13
C PRO A 13 29.08 -15.57 5.71
N PRO A 14 29.53 -15.84 6.96
CA PRO A 14 29.22 -17.09 7.62
C PRO A 14 27.70 -17.32 7.65
N THR A 15 27.28 -18.50 7.25
CA THR A 15 25.87 -18.90 7.09
C THR A 15 25.06 -18.85 8.38
N ASP A 16 25.71 -18.77 9.54
CA ASP A 16 25.06 -18.84 10.86
C ASP A 16 24.57 -17.48 11.39
N ASP A 17 25.02 -16.34 10.83
CA ASP A 17 24.69 -14.99 11.33
C ASP A 17 23.59 -14.26 10.54
N ALA A 18 23.11 -14.83 9.44
CA ALA A 18 22.06 -14.23 8.63
C ALA A 18 20.70 -14.43 9.29
N LYS A 19 19.91 -13.35 9.48
CA LYS A 19 18.51 -13.47 9.95
C LYS A 19 17.72 -14.33 8.99
N ALA A 20 17.02 -15.33 9.54
CA ALA A 20 16.16 -16.23 8.77
C ALA A 20 15.10 -15.45 7.99
N THR A 21 14.80 -15.89 6.78
CA THR A 21 13.66 -15.41 5.99
C THR A 21 12.37 -15.54 6.80
N GLN A 22 11.58 -14.46 6.87
CA GLN A 22 10.37 -14.41 7.71
C GLN A 22 9.08 -14.48 6.89
N VAL A 23 9.12 -14.09 5.61
CA VAL A 23 7.95 -14.04 4.75
C VAL A 23 8.30 -14.37 3.29
N ASN A 24 7.33 -14.89 2.57
CA ASN A 24 7.33 -14.92 1.12
C ASN A 24 6.63 -13.66 0.59
N PHE A 25 7.27 -12.95 -0.33
CA PHE A 25 6.72 -11.75 -0.93
C PHE A 25 6.71 -11.85 -2.45
N VAL A 26 5.52 -11.81 -3.06
CA VAL A 26 5.35 -11.83 -4.51
C VAL A 26 4.96 -10.44 -4.98
N LEU A 27 5.86 -9.78 -5.72
CA LEU A 27 5.58 -8.54 -6.47
C LEU A 27 5.19 -8.92 -7.90
N HIS A 28 3.96 -8.69 -8.28
CA HIS A 28 3.45 -9.00 -9.61
C HIS A 28 3.22 -7.72 -10.40
N LEU A 29 4.09 -7.46 -11.36
CA LEU A 29 4.02 -6.29 -12.23
C LEU A 29 2.92 -6.51 -13.29
N GLY A 30 2.02 -5.54 -13.46
CA GLY A 30 1.04 -5.57 -14.55
C GLY A 30 1.68 -5.17 -15.89
N LEU A 31 1.02 -5.50 -17.00
CA LEU A 31 1.49 -5.18 -18.35
C LEU A 31 1.64 -3.67 -18.63
N ARG A 32 1.01 -2.81 -17.85
CA ARG A 32 1.16 -1.34 -17.93
C ARG A 32 2.33 -0.79 -17.14
N THR A 33 3.09 -1.63 -16.48
CA THR A 33 4.27 -1.22 -15.74
C THR A 33 5.38 -0.96 -16.74
N ASP A 34 5.79 0.30 -16.88
CA ASP A 34 6.98 0.66 -17.67
C ASP A 34 8.27 0.33 -16.93
N ALA A 35 9.41 0.47 -17.61
CA ALA A 35 10.70 0.10 -17.04
C ALA A 35 11.08 0.94 -15.81
N ALA A 36 10.76 2.24 -15.79
CA ALA A 36 11.08 3.12 -14.68
C ALA A 36 10.25 2.78 -13.44
N ASP A 37 8.94 2.52 -13.65
CA ASP A 37 8.04 2.08 -12.59
C ASP A 37 8.44 0.69 -12.07
N ALA A 38 8.77 -0.26 -12.94
CA ALA A 38 9.24 -1.59 -12.54
C ALA A 38 10.47 -1.51 -11.64
N VAL A 39 11.45 -0.68 -12.01
CA VAL A 39 12.65 -0.42 -11.19
C VAL A 39 12.27 0.20 -9.85
N SER A 40 11.41 1.21 -9.84
CA SER A 40 10.96 1.87 -8.61
C SER A 40 10.27 0.90 -7.64
N GLN A 41 9.39 0.02 -8.16
CA GLN A 41 8.72 -0.98 -7.32
C GLN A 41 9.67 -2.06 -6.84
N PHE A 42 10.61 -2.47 -7.68
CA PHE A 42 11.65 -3.40 -7.28
C PHE A 42 12.53 -2.82 -6.17
N GLU A 43 13.00 -1.58 -6.31
CA GLU A 43 13.75 -0.89 -5.26
C GLU A 43 12.96 -0.74 -3.95
N THR A 44 11.64 -0.54 -4.05
CA THR A 44 10.76 -0.54 -2.88
C THR A 44 10.75 -1.90 -2.18
N ALA A 45 10.68 -3.00 -2.94
CA ALA A 45 10.79 -4.35 -2.39
C ALA A 45 12.18 -4.61 -1.76
N VAL A 46 13.24 -4.09 -2.36
CA VAL A 46 14.61 -4.16 -1.80
C VAL A 46 14.71 -3.39 -0.48
N ARG A 47 14.22 -2.14 -0.42
CA ARG A 47 14.22 -1.36 0.83
C ARG A 47 13.39 -2.04 1.92
N PHE A 48 12.22 -2.58 1.57
CA PHE A 48 11.40 -3.37 2.48
C PHE A 48 12.17 -4.59 3.01
N SER A 49 12.87 -5.33 2.16
CA SER A 49 13.58 -6.55 2.53
C SER A 49 14.74 -6.31 3.50
N ARG A 50 15.34 -5.11 3.48
CA ARG A 50 16.37 -4.71 4.46
C ARG A 50 15.82 -4.61 5.88
N CYS A 51 14.54 -4.30 6.03
CA CYS A 51 13.86 -4.26 7.35
C CYS A 51 13.28 -5.64 7.71
N TYR A 52 12.76 -6.35 6.72
CA TYR A 52 12.04 -7.62 6.89
C TYR A 52 12.64 -8.66 5.95
N PRO A 53 13.58 -9.51 6.41
CA PRO A 53 14.19 -10.54 5.58
C PRO A 53 13.11 -11.40 4.91
N CYS A 54 13.12 -11.43 3.59
CA CYS A 54 12.08 -12.08 2.81
C CYS A 54 12.64 -12.77 1.56
N ARG A 55 11.91 -13.77 1.07
CA ARG A 55 12.09 -14.29 -0.27
C ARG A 55 11.15 -13.52 -1.19
N VAL A 56 11.72 -12.80 -2.15
CA VAL A 56 10.97 -11.95 -3.07
C VAL A 56 10.88 -12.64 -4.43
N VAL A 57 9.67 -12.90 -4.91
CA VAL A 57 9.42 -13.36 -6.28
C VAL A 57 8.82 -12.21 -7.06
N VAL A 58 9.48 -11.78 -8.13
CA VAL A 58 8.99 -10.73 -9.02
C VAL A 58 8.44 -11.37 -10.29
N LEU A 59 7.16 -11.17 -10.56
CA LEU A 59 6.47 -11.68 -11.73
C LEU A 59 6.40 -10.57 -12.79
N CYS A 60 7.01 -10.83 -13.95
CA CYS A 60 7.12 -9.90 -15.07
C CYS A 60 6.41 -10.49 -16.29
N PRO A 61 5.09 -10.26 -16.49
CA PRO A 61 4.40 -10.68 -17.68
C PRO A 61 4.91 -9.87 -18.89
N VAL A 62 5.06 -10.55 -20.03
CA VAL A 62 5.44 -9.94 -21.31
C VAL A 62 4.38 -10.27 -22.37
N ASP A 63 4.24 -9.39 -23.36
CA ASP A 63 3.32 -9.63 -24.46
C ASP A 63 3.78 -10.78 -25.34
N ASP A 64 2.87 -11.65 -25.76
CA ASP A 64 3.14 -12.86 -26.53
C ASP A 64 3.80 -12.56 -27.90
N GLY A 65 3.58 -11.36 -28.47
CA GLY A 65 4.13 -10.95 -29.77
C GLY A 65 5.62 -10.58 -29.76
N SER A 66 6.22 -10.35 -28.61
CA SER A 66 7.61 -9.87 -28.48
C SER A 66 8.50 -10.77 -27.61
N ALA A 67 7.97 -11.87 -27.09
CA ALA A 67 8.66 -12.71 -26.13
C ALA A 67 8.90 -14.14 -26.66
N PRO A 68 9.97 -14.81 -26.23
CA PRO A 68 10.07 -16.24 -26.38
C PRO A 68 8.93 -16.94 -25.62
N ALA A 69 8.45 -18.05 -26.16
CA ALA A 69 7.35 -18.84 -25.60
C ALA A 69 7.65 -19.49 -24.23
N GLU A 70 8.78 -19.17 -23.62
CA GLU A 70 9.31 -19.82 -22.42
C GLU A 70 9.37 -18.89 -21.22
N ILE A 71 9.14 -19.46 -20.04
CA ILE A 71 9.37 -18.76 -18.77
C ILE A 71 10.87 -18.64 -18.54
N ARG A 72 11.34 -17.43 -18.25
CA ARG A 72 12.75 -17.15 -17.91
C ARG A 72 12.86 -16.78 -16.44
N ALA A 73 13.83 -17.36 -15.77
CA ALA A 73 14.12 -17.07 -14.37
C ALA A 73 15.50 -16.45 -14.23
N LYS A 74 15.60 -15.42 -13.36
CA LYS A 74 16.85 -14.85 -12.87
C LYS A 74 16.80 -14.85 -11.34
N VAL A 75 17.84 -15.39 -10.73
CA VAL A 75 17.96 -15.50 -9.27
C VAL A 75 19.20 -14.75 -8.82
N TYR A 76 19.08 -13.97 -7.76
CA TYR A 76 20.20 -13.33 -7.09
C TYR A 76 19.91 -13.10 -5.62
N GLY A 77 20.96 -12.97 -4.82
CA GLY A 77 20.88 -12.63 -3.40
C GLY A 77 21.36 -11.20 -3.15
N GLU A 78 20.74 -10.49 -2.25
CA GLU A 78 21.22 -9.22 -1.73
C GLU A 78 21.39 -9.33 -0.22
N CYS A 79 22.59 -9.02 0.28
CA CYS A 79 22.86 -8.98 1.71
C CYS A 79 23.18 -7.54 2.11
N SER A 80 22.54 -7.06 3.18
CA SER A 80 22.78 -5.76 3.77
C SER A 80 23.29 -5.91 5.20
N ILE A 81 24.25 -5.07 5.58
CA ILE A 81 24.71 -4.99 6.97
C ILE A 81 23.73 -4.09 7.73
N GLY A 82 23.19 -4.58 8.85
CA GLY A 82 22.31 -3.83 9.72
C GLY A 82 23.06 -2.85 10.63
N LYS A 83 22.61 -2.71 11.88
CA LYS A 83 23.18 -1.74 12.83
C LYS A 83 24.57 -2.14 13.37
N SER A 84 24.95 -3.40 13.27
CA SER A 84 26.26 -3.93 13.63
C SER A 84 26.78 -4.84 12.54
N ALA A 85 28.10 -5.13 12.53
CA ALA A 85 28.71 -6.05 11.58
C ALA A 85 28.11 -7.47 11.65
N ASP A 86 27.58 -7.84 12.82
CA ASP A 86 26.96 -9.13 13.08
C ASP A 86 25.45 -9.17 12.71
N ASP A 87 24.86 -8.02 12.32
CA ASP A 87 23.43 -7.93 11.85
C ASP A 87 23.39 -7.97 10.32
N THR A 88 23.77 -9.10 9.74
CA THR A 88 23.67 -9.31 8.28
C THR A 88 22.30 -9.84 7.92
N ARG A 89 21.63 -9.17 6.98
CA ARG A 89 20.30 -9.54 6.47
C ARG A 89 20.41 -9.86 5.00
N CYS A 90 20.15 -11.11 4.65
CA CYS A 90 20.17 -11.57 3.28
C CYS A 90 18.75 -11.82 2.78
N CYS A 91 18.47 -11.38 1.56
CA CYS A 91 17.23 -11.61 0.86
C CYS A 91 17.49 -12.30 -0.48
N GLU A 92 16.65 -13.24 -0.82
CA GLU A 92 16.66 -13.91 -2.11
C GLU A 92 15.63 -13.28 -3.02
N PHE A 93 16.03 -12.98 -4.25
CA PHE A 93 15.19 -12.44 -5.29
C PHE A 93 15.11 -13.41 -6.47
N VAL A 94 13.90 -13.76 -6.87
CA VAL A 94 13.63 -14.60 -8.04
C VAL A 94 12.77 -13.78 -8.99
N MET A 95 13.30 -13.42 -10.15
CA MET A 95 12.55 -12.74 -11.21
C MET A 95 12.08 -13.77 -12.22
N LEU A 96 10.77 -13.86 -12.45
CA LEU A 96 10.14 -14.73 -13.44
C LEU A 96 9.54 -13.86 -14.54
N SER A 97 10.14 -13.88 -15.73
CA SER A 97 9.57 -13.29 -16.93
C SER A 97 8.83 -14.37 -17.72
N TYR A 98 7.58 -14.12 -18.09
CA TYR A 98 6.75 -15.13 -18.72
C TYR A 98 5.79 -14.51 -19.75
N PRO A 99 5.58 -15.16 -20.91
CA PRO A 99 4.54 -14.79 -21.84
C PRO A 99 3.16 -15.16 -21.27
N ARG A 100 2.12 -14.41 -21.64
CA ARG A 100 0.76 -14.65 -21.11
C ARG A 100 0.25 -16.06 -21.41
N SER A 101 0.65 -16.65 -22.53
CA SER A 101 0.35 -18.04 -22.92
C SER A 101 0.91 -19.07 -21.93
N ALA A 102 2.05 -18.78 -21.28
CA ALA A 102 2.66 -19.66 -20.29
C ALA A 102 2.12 -19.49 -18.86
N ARG A 103 1.13 -18.60 -18.65
CA ARG A 103 0.52 -18.34 -17.33
C ARG A 103 0.04 -19.58 -16.60
N ILE A 104 -0.47 -20.59 -17.33
CA ILE A 104 -0.98 -21.83 -16.75
C ILE A 104 0.08 -22.62 -15.93
N TYR A 105 1.37 -22.40 -16.22
CA TYR A 105 2.48 -23.03 -15.53
C TYR A 105 3.03 -22.21 -14.38
N LEU A 106 2.58 -20.95 -14.24
CA LEU A 106 3.15 -19.99 -13.30
C LEU A 106 2.95 -20.40 -11.84
N GLU A 107 1.81 -21.01 -11.50
CA GLU A 107 1.51 -21.48 -10.15
C GLU A 107 2.59 -22.45 -9.67
N ASN A 108 2.93 -23.45 -10.48
CA ASN A 108 3.98 -24.41 -10.15
C ASN A 108 5.35 -23.75 -10.01
N GLN A 109 5.68 -22.81 -10.91
CA GLN A 109 6.97 -22.10 -10.87
C GLN A 109 7.09 -21.21 -9.64
N VAL A 110 6.03 -20.52 -9.26
CA VAL A 110 6.02 -19.67 -8.06
C VAL A 110 6.11 -20.54 -6.81
N SER A 111 5.33 -21.63 -6.73
CA SER A 111 5.32 -22.49 -5.54
C SER A 111 6.68 -23.15 -5.26
N ILE A 112 7.47 -23.48 -6.29
CA ILE A 112 8.85 -23.98 -6.14
C ILE A 112 9.77 -22.90 -5.55
N CYS A 113 9.51 -21.62 -5.87
CA CYS A 113 10.31 -20.49 -5.38
C CYS A 113 9.96 -20.07 -3.95
N LEU A 114 8.81 -20.50 -3.40
CA LEU A 114 8.35 -20.10 -2.08
C LEU A 114 8.78 -21.12 -1.00
N SER A 115 8.96 -20.63 0.22
CA SER A 115 9.05 -21.49 1.41
C SER A 115 7.66 -21.92 1.85
N THR A 116 7.46 -23.22 2.08
CA THR A 116 6.14 -23.79 2.38
C THR A 116 5.61 -23.41 3.77
N ASP A 117 6.50 -23.11 4.70
CA ASP A 117 6.24 -22.77 6.11
C ASP A 117 6.09 -21.27 6.38
N LEU A 118 6.34 -20.42 5.39
CA LEU A 118 6.28 -18.97 5.54
C LEU A 118 4.99 -18.37 4.96
N PRO A 119 4.44 -17.32 5.61
CA PRO A 119 3.26 -16.65 5.09
C PRO A 119 3.55 -15.96 3.75
N LEU A 120 2.62 -16.08 2.82
CA LEU A 120 2.69 -15.43 1.51
C LEU A 120 1.99 -14.07 1.53
N TYR A 121 2.67 -13.05 1.02
CA TYR A 121 2.12 -11.73 0.73
C TYR A 121 2.21 -11.48 -0.77
N TYR A 122 1.11 -11.03 -1.37
CA TYR A 122 0.99 -10.86 -2.81
C TYR A 122 0.64 -9.41 -3.15
N TRP A 123 1.50 -8.72 -3.88
CA TRP A 123 1.25 -7.37 -4.38
C TRP A 123 0.96 -7.38 -5.87
N ALA A 124 -0.30 -7.08 -6.23
CA ALA A 124 -0.76 -6.92 -7.61
C ALA A 124 -0.59 -5.45 -8.03
N HIS A 125 0.49 -5.14 -8.77
CA HIS A 125 0.82 -3.80 -9.21
C HIS A 125 0.37 -3.54 -10.65
N ARG A 126 -0.38 -2.43 -10.88
CA ARG A 126 -0.79 -1.92 -12.21
C ARG A 126 -1.40 -2.95 -13.16
N PHE A 127 -2.29 -3.77 -12.68
CA PHE A 127 -3.07 -4.62 -13.58
C PHE A 127 -3.90 -3.76 -14.55
N THR A 128 -3.98 -4.16 -15.80
CA THR A 128 -4.72 -3.42 -16.85
C THR A 128 -6.23 -3.55 -16.70
N ASP A 129 -6.68 -4.67 -16.16
CA ASP A 129 -8.07 -5.03 -15.98
C ASP A 129 -8.21 -5.87 -14.73
N SER A 130 -9.20 -5.56 -13.90
CA SER A 130 -9.50 -6.34 -12.70
C SER A 130 -9.86 -7.80 -13.00
N ALA A 131 -10.49 -8.08 -14.15
CA ALA A 131 -10.79 -9.45 -14.57
C ALA A 131 -9.51 -10.31 -14.72
N ARG A 132 -8.37 -9.69 -15.02
CA ARG A 132 -7.08 -10.38 -15.09
C ARG A 132 -6.57 -10.89 -13.76
N LEU A 133 -7.03 -10.33 -12.65
CA LEU A 133 -6.72 -10.84 -11.31
C LEU A 133 -7.25 -12.26 -11.11
N ALA A 134 -8.39 -12.59 -11.71
CA ALA A 134 -8.97 -13.94 -11.64
C ALA A 134 -8.05 -15.02 -12.22
N ASP A 135 -7.18 -14.65 -13.15
CA ASP A 135 -6.19 -15.52 -13.76
C ASP A 135 -5.15 -16.05 -12.76
N TYR A 136 -5.01 -15.41 -11.62
CA TYR A 136 -4.02 -15.70 -10.57
C TYR A 136 -4.69 -16.13 -9.26
N ARG A 137 -5.80 -16.89 -9.38
CA ARG A 137 -6.62 -17.34 -8.25
C ARG A 137 -5.81 -18.01 -7.14
N TYR A 138 -4.78 -18.77 -7.50
CA TYR A 138 -3.87 -19.39 -6.53
C TYR A 138 -3.26 -18.34 -5.59
N LEU A 139 -2.62 -17.29 -6.13
CA LEU A 139 -2.03 -16.22 -5.33
C LEU A 139 -3.08 -15.49 -4.50
N LEU A 140 -4.27 -15.22 -5.07
CA LEU A 140 -5.36 -14.54 -4.37
C LEU A 140 -5.93 -15.36 -3.21
N THR A 141 -5.92 -16.69 -3.30
CA THR A 141 -6.49 -17.58 -2.27
C THR A 141 -5.46 -17.98 -1.21
N THR A 142 -4.19 -18.12 -1.60
CA THR A 142 -3.12 -18.58 -0.71
C THR A 142 -2.51 -17.42 0.11
N ALA A 143 -2.51 -16.22 -0.44
CA ALA A 143 -1.92 -15.08 0.22
C ALA A 143 -2.60 -14.74 1.55
N LYS A 144 -1.78 -14.54 2.60
CA LYS A 144 -2.22 -13.98 3.89
C LYS A 144 -2.73 -12.55 3.74
N ARG A 145 -2.13 -11.77 2.81
CA ARG A 145 -2.60 -10.45 2.38
C ARG A 145 -2.41 -10.31 0.88
N VAL A 146 -3.40 -9.73 0.24
CA VAL A 146 -3.34 -9.28 -1.15
C VAL A 146 -3.26 -7.77 -1.15
N LEU A 147 -2.18 -7.21 -1.69
CA LEU A 147 -1.92 -5.78 -1.72
C LEU A 147 -2.29 -5.22 -3.09
N ILE A 148 -3.08 -4.18 -3.10
CA ILE A 148 -3.37 -3.35 -4.27
C ILE A 148 -3.07 -1.89 -3.94
N ASP A 149 -2.86 -1.08 -4.94
CA ASP A 149 -2.81 0.37 -4.78
C ASP A 149 -3.95 1.01 -5.57
N SER A 150 -4.96 1.51 -4.89
CA SER A 150 -6.13 2.11 -5.55
C SER A 150 -5.80 3.38 -6.35
N ALA A 151 -4.59 3.94 -6.19
CA ALA A 151 -4.11 5.03 -7.04
C ALA A 151 -3.70 4.54 -8.45
N THR A 152 -3.28 3.30 -8.58
CA THR A 152 -2.76 2.73 -9.83
C THR A 152 -3.54 1.50 -10.31
N ALA A 153 -4.38 0.93 -9.45
CA ALA A 153 -5.24 -0.20 -9.79
C ALA A 153 -6.33 0.20 -10.81
N PRO A 154 -6.82 -0.74 -11.63
CA PRO A 154 -7.95 -0.48 -12.52
C PRO A 154 -9.21 -0.14 -11.72
N ALA A 155 -10.08 0.69 -12.28
CA ALA A 155 -11.30 1.17 -11.59
C ALA A 155 -12.19 0.04 -11.05
N GLY A 156 -12.24 -1.12 -11.74
CA GLY A 156 -12.99 -2.29 -11.29
C GLY A 156 -12.36 -3.09 -10.14
N ALA A 157 -11.15 -2.75 -9.67
CA ALA A 157 -10.46 -3.51 -8.63
C ALA A 157 -11.18 -3.46 -7.28
N ILE A 158 -11.81 -2.34 -6.95
CA ILE A 158 -12.58 -2.18 -5.69
C ILE A 158 -13.81 -3.10 -5.68
N GLY A 159 -14.49 -3.23 -6.83
CA GLY A 159 -15.67 -4.11 -7.00
C GLY A 159 -15.33 -5.54 -7.46
N PHE A 160 -14.06 -5.89 -7.54
CA PHE A 160 -13.65 -7.23 -7.93
C PHE A 160 -14.13 -8.26 -6.89
N PRO A 161 -14.67 -9.42 -7.32
CA PRO A 161 -15.11 -10.47 -6.39
C PRO A 161 -13.89 -11.20 -5.78
N TRP A 162 -13.25 -10.55 -4.83
CA TRP A 162 -12.08 -11.10 -4.14
C TRP A 162 -12.43 -12.43 -3.47
N PRO A 163 -11.63 -13.50 -3.67
CA PRO A 163 -11.85 -14.79 -3.00
C PRO A 163 -11.84 -14.68 -1.47
N ARG A 164 -11.04 -13.75 -0.94
CA ARG A 164 -10.90 -13.45 0.49
C ARG A 164 -10.82 -11.93 0.69
N PRO A 165 -11.95 -11.21 0.66
CA PRO A 165 -11.95 -9.75 0.76
C PRO A 165 -11.32 -9.24 2.07
N GLU A 166 -11.41 -10.00 3.16
CA GLU A 166 -10.78 -9.67 4.44
C GLU A 166 -9.25 -9.65 4.39
N ASN A 167 -8.65 -10.29 3.39
CA ASN A 167 -7.21 -10.31 3.19
C ASN A 167 -6.69 -9.19 2.27
N VAL A 168 -7.59 -8.46 1.61
CA VAL A 168 -7.20 -7.37 0.71
C VAL A 168 -6.82 -6.13 1.51
N ARG A 169 -5.71 -5.51 1.11
CA ARG A 169 -5.21 -4.25 1.69
C ARG A 169 -4.89 -3.27 0.58
N ASP A 170 -5.27 -2.02 0.81
CA ASP A 170 -5.00 -0.91 -0.10
C ASP A 170 -3.79 -0.12 0.38
N LEU A 171 -2.76 -0.01 -0.46
CA LEU A 171 -1.56 0.78 -0.16
C LEU A 171 -1.88 2.27 -0.05
N ALA A 172 -2.90 2.78 -0.78
CA ALA A 172 -3.36 4.15 -0.60
C ALA A 172 -3.92 4.38 0.81
N PHE A 173 -4.66 3.40 1.35
CA PHE A 173 -5.13 3.44 2.74
C PHE A 173 -3.97 3.34 3.73
N ALA A 174 -3.02 2.46 3.50
CA ALA A 174 -1.85 2.30 4.38
C ALA A 174 -1.01 3.57 4.47
N ARG A 175 -0.68 4.21 3.33
CA ARG A 175 0.14 5.43 3.33
C ARG A 175 -0.53 6.64 3.98
N LEU A 176 -1.85 6.63 4.12
CA LEU A 176 -2.62 7.64 4.85
C LEU A 176 -2.60 7.47 6.38
N LEU A 177 -1.92 6.47 6.93
CA LEU A 177 -1.92 6.20 8.38
C LEU A 177 -1.62 7.45 9.22
N PRO A 178 -0.55 8.25 8.97
CA PRO A 178 -0.27 9.43 9.79
C PRO A 178 -1.39 10.48 9.73
N VAL A 179 -2.00 10.68 8.55
CA VAL A 179 -3.13 11.59 8.38
C VAL A 179 -4.33 11.12 9.20
N ARG A 180 -4.68 9.83 9.10
CA ARG A 180 -5.81 9.23 9.85
C ARG A 180 -5.60 9.29 11.36
N GLN A 181 -4.36 9.04 11.81
CA GLN A 181 -3.98 9.14 13.22
C GLN A 181 -4.09 10.59 13.72
N MET A 182 -3.56 11.57 12.98
CA MET A 182 -3.62 12.98 13.33
C MET A 182 -5.08 13.44 13.50
N ILE A 183 -5.95 13.14 12.53
CA ILE A 183 -7.38 13.49 12.59
C ILE A 183 -8.06 12.77 13.76
N GLY A 184 -7.83 11.47 13.89
CA GLY A 184 -8.43 10.66 14.97
C GLY A 184 -8.02 11.13 16.36
N GLN A 185 -6.74 11.43 16.59
CA GLN A 185 -6.23 11.97 17.85
C GLN A 185 -6.82 13.33 18.19
N PHE A 186 -6.98 14.20 17.18
CA PHE A 186 -7.62 15.49 17.42
C PHE A 186 -9.09 15.32 17.82
N LEU A 187 -9.86 14.51 17.07
CA LEU A 187 -11.28 14.30 17.32
C LEU A 187 -11.57 13.49 18.59
N SER A 188 -10.66 12.64 19.03
CA SER A 188 -10.84 11.84 20.27
C SER A 188 -10.98 12.66 21.56
N ARG A 189 -10.70 13.96 21.50
CA ARG A 189 -10.90 14.90 22.61
C ARG A 189 -12.36 15.26 22.84
N TYR A 190 -13.24 14.99 21.88
CA TYR A 190 -14.64 15.38 21.90
C TYR A 190 -15.53 14.17 22.15
N PRO A 191 -16.66 14.35 22.85
CA PRO A 191 -17.64 13.28 23.04
C PRO A 191 -18.18 12.79 21.69
N VAL A 192 -18.41 11.48 21.56
CA VAL A 192 -18.92 10.86 20.32
C VAL A 192 -20.23 11.50 19.86
N GLY A 193 -21.14 11.81 20.79
CA GLY A 193 -22.40 12.48 20.47
C GLY A 193 -22.23 13.88 19.87
N SER A 194 -21.16 14.60 20.20
CA SER A 194 -20.83 15.89 19.59
C SER A 194 -20.31 15.72 18.17
N LEU A 195 -19.65 14.60 17.88
CA LEU A 195 -19.09 14.28 16.56
C LEU A 195 -20.16 13.78 15.57
N SER A 196 -21.11 12.97 16.04
CA SER A 196 -22.11 12.32 15.18
C SER A 196 -23.47 13.04 15.19
N GLY A 197 -23.80 13.73 16.28
CA GLY A 197 -25.11 14.38 16.42
C GLY A 197 -25.27 15.60 15.50
N ASP A 198 -26.37 15.61 14.72
CA ASP A 198 -26.73 16.67 13.77
C ASP A 198 -25.67 16.98 12.69
N LEU A 199 -24.81 16.01 12.38
CA LEU A 199 -23.90 16.09 11.26
C LEU A 199 -24.69 16.13 9.95
N ARG A 200 -24.41 17.11 9.06
CA ARG A 200 -25.12 17.31 7.80
C ARG A 200 -24.30 16.81 6.62
N SER A 201 -23.03 17.20 6.57
CA SER A 201 -22.16 16.80 5.46
C SER A 201 -20.71 16.65 5.88
N ILE A 202 -20.03 15.80 5.16
CA ILE A 202 -18.57 15.71 5.15
C ILE A 202 -18.09 15.97 3.73
N THR A 203 -17.36 17.04 3.54
CA THR A 203 -16.81 17.44 2.23
C THR A 203 -15.30 17.30 2.28
N LEU A 204 -14.73 16.69 1.25
CA LEU A 204 -13.28 16.64 1.05
C LEU A 204 -12.93 17.27 -0.29
N ALA A 205 -12.35 18.48 -0.25
CA ALA A 205 -11.78 19.16 -1.39
C ALA A 205 -10.31 18.73 -1.55
N HIS A 206 -9.84 18.57 -2.80
CA HIS A 206 -8.49 18.10 -3.06
C HIS A 206 -7.85 18.72 -4.30
N GLY A 207 -6.52 18.84 -4.29
CA GLY A 207 -5.69 19.16 -5.43
C GLY A 207 -5.53 17.96 -6.39
N ALA A 208 -4.97 18.20 -7.55
CA ALA A 208 -4.95 17.26 -8.66
C ALA A 208 -4.16 15.95 -8.38
N GLU A 209 -3.08 16.03 -7.58
CA GLU A 209 -2.16 14.90 -7.37
C GLU A 209 -2.57 13.97 -6.21
N VAL A 210 -3.61 14.31 -5.44
CA VAL A 210 -4.03 13.53 -4.26
C VAL A 210 -5.48 13.05 -4.34
N SER A 211 -6.04 12.95 -5.53
CA SER A 211 -7.45 12.57 -5.73
C SER A 211 -7.77 11.16 -5.21
N CYS A 212 -6.83 10.23 -5.33
CA CYS A 212 -7.00 8.88 -4.81
C CYS A 212 -6.97 8.85 -3.28
N GLU A 213 -5.95 9.47 -2.69
CA GLU A 213 -5.82 9.60 -1.24
C GLU A 213 -7.03 10.32 -0.64
N ALA A 214 -7.52 11.36 -1.30
CA ALA A 214 -8.71 12.09 -0.89
C ALA A 214 -9.96 11.17 -0.86
N ARG A 215 -10.18 10.39 -1.92
CA ARG A 215 -11.27 9.41 -1.99
C ARG A 215 -11.19 8.38 -0.87
N VAL A 216 -9.99 7.83 -0.63
CA VAL A 216 -9.76 6.83 0.42
C VAL A 216 -9.95 7.45 1.81
N LEU A 217 -9.47 8.67 2.03
CA LEU A 217 -9.63 9.39 3.29
C LEU A 217 -11.10 9.72 3.57
N LEU A 218 -11.87 10.15 2.56
CA LEU A 218 -13.30 10.41 2.68
C LEU A 218 -14.07 9.11 3.02
N SER A 219 -13.73 8.01 2.37
CA SER A 219 -14.33 6.70 2.69
C SER A 219 -14.04 6.29 4.13
N TRP A 220 -12.79 6.45 4.60
CA TRP A 220 -12.42 6.19 5.98
C TRP A 220 -13.20 7.09 6.96
N ALA A 221 -13.31 8.40 6.68
CA ALA A 221 -14.07 9.33 7.53
C ALA A 221 -15.52 8.92 7.62
N ARG A 222 -16.14 8.58 6.49
CA ARG A 222 -17.51 8.04 6.43
C ARG A 222 -17.72 6.83 7.32
N ASP A 223 -16.82 5.83 7.18
CA ASP A 223 -16.97 4.58 7.91
C ASP A 223 -16.78 4.78 9.42
N ARG A 224 -15.86 5.68 9.81
CA ARG A 224 -15.63 6.01 11.23
C ARG A 224 -16.78 6.78 11.84
N ILE A 225 -17.31 7.79 11.16
CA ILE A 225 -18.40 8.60 11.72
C ILE A 225 -19.72 7.82 11.79
N ARG A 226 -19.99 6.95 10.82
CA ARG A 226 -21.13 6.03 10.86
C ARG A 226 -21.01 5.02 12.00
N ALA A 227 -19.82 4.51 12.26
CA ALA A 227 -19.56 3.68 13.44
C ALA A 227 -19.79 4.44 14.77
N CYS A 228 -19.73 5.79 14.75
CA CYS A 228 -20.09 6.65 15.88
C CYS A 228 -21.60 6.95 15.96
N GLY A 229 -22.41 6.40 15.06
CA GLY A 229 -23.88 6.55 15.07
C GLY A 229 -24.42 7.70 14.23
N ALA A 230 -23.63 8.35 13.39
CA ALA A 230 -24.13 9.33 12.43
C ALA A 230 -25.01 8.64 11.35
N ALA A 231 -26.07 9.32 10.91
CA ALA A 231 -26.98 8.84 9.88
C ALA A 231 -27.64 10.02 9.14
N GLY A 232 -27.81 9.88 7.82
CA GLY A 232 -28.48 10.88 6.99
C GLY A 232 -27.55 11.98 6.44
N GLU A 233 -26.25 11.92 6.72
CA GLU A 233 -25.24 12.85 6.24
C GLU A 233 -24.87 12.61 4.76
N THR A 234 -24.45 13.67 4.07
CA THR A 234 -23.87 13.57 2.71
C THR A 234 -22.36 13.50 2.73
N PHE A 235 -21.78 12.92 1.67
CA PHE A 235 -20.32 12.79 1.50
C PHE A 235 -19.94 13.27 0.11
N ASP A 236 -19.18 14.37 0.06
CA ASP A 236 -18.84 15.02 -1.18
C ASP A 236 -17.32 15.05 -1.39
N LEU A 237 -16.87 14.54 -2.54
CA LEU A 237 -15.49 14.62 -3.00
C LEU A 237 -15.40 15.67 -4.10
N VAL A 238 -14.65 16.76 -3.87
CA VAL A 238 -14.63 17.94 -4.74
C VAL A 238 -13.23 18.24 -5.22
N PRO A 239 -12.92 18.11 -6.52
CA PRO A 239 -11.68 18.66 -7.09
C PRO A 239 -11.66 20.19 -6.92
N SER A 240 -10.54 20.75 -6.48
CA SER A 240 -10.40 22.19 -6.27
C SER A 240 -9.12 22.73 -6.91
N ALA A 241 -9.29 23.67 -7.84
CA ALA A 241 -8.17 24.37 -8.46
C ALA A 241 -7.53 25.42 -7.51
N ASP A 242 -8.23 25.81 -6.44
CA ASP A 242 -7.73 26.77 -5.45
C ASP A 242 -6.76 26.13 -4.44
N LEU A 243 -6.72 24.79 -4.40
CA LEU A 243 -5.78 24.06 -3.54
C LEU A 243 -4.48 23.74 -4.29
N PRO A 244 -3.32 23.77 -3.59
CA PRO A 244 -2.10 23.19 -4.13
C PRO A 244 -2.28 21.77 -4.61
N ALA A 245 -1.54 21.35 -5.62
CA ALA A 245 -1.70 20.02 -6.26
C ALA A 245 -1.67 18.86 -5.26
N ARG A 246 -0.87 18.96 -4.19
CA ARG A 246 -0.72 17.96 -3.13
C ARG A 246 -1.42 18.32 -1.82
N ALA A 247 -2.48 19.12 -1.88
CA ALA A 247 -3.23 19.53 -0.69
C ALA A 247 -4.66 18.98 -0.69
N PHE A 248 -5.23 18.89 0.51
CA PHE A 248 -6.64 18.57 0.70
C PHE A 248 -7.24 19.36 1.88
N ALA A 249 -8.57 19.51 1.86
CA ALA A 249 -9.34 20.10 2.95
C ALA A 249 -10.56 19.22 3.26
N LEU A 250 -10.55 18.59 4.43
CA LEU A 250 -11.66 17.80 4.96
C LEU A 250 -12.48 18.68 5.90
N THR A 251 -13.78 18.78 5.67
CA THR A 251 -14.69 19.62 6.46
C THR A 251 -15.92 18.84 6.89
N PHE A 252 -16.28 18.90 8.17
CA PHE A 252 -17.54 18.41 8.72
C PHE A 252 -18.43 19.61 9.02
N ALA A 253 -19.65 19.63 8.47
CA ALA A 253 -20.65 20.68 8.70
C ALA A 253 -21.85 20.12 9.46
N TYR A 254 -22.30 20.85 10.47
CA TYR A 254 -23.41 20.47 11.34
C TYR A 254 -24.61 21.38 11.11
N GLY A 255 -25.79 20.99 11.61
CA GLY A 255 -27.00 21.79 11.48
C GLY A 255 -26.98 23.10 12.27
N ASP A 256 -26.09 23.25 13.20
CA ASP A 256 -25.81 24.44 13.99
C ASP A 256 -24.44 25.07 13.57
N ARG A 257 -23.83 25.87 14.45
CA ARG A 257 -22.54 26.53 14.16
C ARG A 257 -21.33 25.64 14.40
N ARG A 258 -21.51 24.40 14.84
CA ARG A 258 -20.41 23.46 15.04
C ARG A 258 -19.74 23.10 13.72
N PHE A 259 -18.46 22.88 13.75
CA PHE A 259 -17.68 22.45 12.59
C PHE A 259 -16.40 21.74 12.99
N PHE A 260 -15.86 20.99 12.05
CA PHE A 260 -14.47 20.52 12.04
C PHE A 260 -13.89 20.76 10.66
N ALA A 261 -12.66 21.23 10.60
CA ALA A 261 -11.90 21.38 9.36
C ALA A 261 -10.45 20.90 9.55
N CYS A 262 -9.96 20.11 8.62
CA CYS A 262 -8.56 19.73 8.51
C CYS A 262 -8.06 20.15 7.14
N ARG A 263 -7.12 21.09 7.09
CA ARG A 263 -6.41 21.49 5.86
C ARG A 263 -4.99 20.98 5.94
N ALA A 264 -4.57 20.26 4.91
CA ALA A 264 -3.25 19.66 4.85
C ALA A 264 -2.61 19.91 3.48
N ASP A 265 -1.37 20.34 3.50
CA ASP A 265 -0.49 20.41 2.34
C ASP A 265 0.68 19.44 2.54
N LEU A 266 0.66 18.37 1.76
CA LEU A 266 1.66 17.29 1.82
C LEU A 266 3.00 17.69 1.19
N ALA A 267 3.05 18.79 0.41
CA ALA A 267 4.29 19.29 -0.15
C ALA A 267 5.09 20.08 0.88
N SER A 268 4.42 20.89 1.69
CA SER A 268 5.02 21.63 2.79
C SER A 268 5.08 20.86 4.11
N ALA A 269 4.52 19.65 4.13
CA ALA A 269 4.36 18.80 5.34
C ALA A 269 3.61 19.51 6.48
N HIS A 270 2.69 20.43 6.15
CA HIS A 270 1.95 21.24 7.12
C HIS A 270 0.44 20.91 7.09
N ALA A 271 -0.16 20.86 8.27
CA ALA A 271 -1.61 20.74 8.42
C ALA A 271 -2.12 21.69 9.52
N THR A 272 -3.38 22.07 9.40
CA THR A 272 -4.12 22.80 10.43
C THR A 272 -5.44 22.09 10.68
N LEU A 273 -5.69 21.74 11.94
CA LEU A 273 -6.98 21.24 12.40
C LEU A 273 -7.69 22.35 13.17
N ASP A 274 -8.96 22.58 12.84
CA ASP A 274 -9.77 23.67 13.38
C ASP A 274 -11.16 23.12 13.68
N ALA A 275 -11.68 23.35 14.88
CA ALA A 275 -13.00 22.85 15.26
C ALA A 275 -13.66 23.74 16.31
N ASP A 276 -14.99 23.78 16.27
CA ASP A 276 -15.84 24.20 17.36
C ASP A 276 -17.00 23.21 17.52
N PHE A 277 -17.05 22.54 18.64
CA PHE A 277 -18.13 21.61 18.99
C PHE A 277 -19.03 22.16 20.12
N GLY A 278 -19.10 23.51 20.24
CA GLY A 278 -19.95 24.20 21.22
C GLY A 278 -19.24 24.58 22.52
N SER A 279 -17.97 24.22 22.68
CA SER A 279 -17.11 24.60 23.82
C SER A 279 -16.10 25.72 23.50
N GLY A 280 -16.21 26.30 22.31
CA GLY A 280 -15.30 27.28 21.76
C GLY A 280 -14.35 26.70 20.71
N ARG A 281 -13.86 27.61 19.85
CA ARG A 281 -12.98 27.26 18.74
C ARG A 281 -11.59 26.82 19.21
N THR A 282 -11.13 25.72 18.69
CA THR A 282 -9.79 25.18 18.90
C THR A 282 -9.06 25.04 17.58
N THR A 283 -7.87 25.62 17.45
CA THR A 283 -7.03 25.50 16.28
C THR A 283 -5.70 24.85 16.66
N MET A 284 -5.27 23.83 15.92
CA MET A 284 -4.03 23.11 16.15
C MET A 284 -3.23 22.96 14.86
N PRO A 285 -2.01 23.52 14.78
CA PRO A 285 -1.07 23.19 13.73
C PRO A 285 -0.49 21.78 13.94
N ALA A 286 -0.19 21.08 12.87
CA ALA A 286 0.40 19.76 12.89
C ALA A 286 1.35 19.55 11.73
N SER A 287 2.33 18.66 11.90
CA SER A 287 3.10 18.14 10.77
C SER A 287 2.37 16.94 10.16
N VAL A 288 2.36 16.85 8.84
CA VAL A 288 1.68 15.77 8.13
C VAL A 288 2.53 15.28 6.95
N ALA A 289 2.63 13.97 6.81
CA ALA A 289 3.23 13.32 5.65
C ALA A 289 2.50 12.01 5.36
N LEU A 290 2.61 11.52 4.14
CA LEU A 290 2.24 10.14 3.83
C LEU A 290 3.39 9.21 4.24
N LEU A 291 3.08 7.96 4.56
CA LEU A 291 4.14 6.96 4.69
C LEU A 291 4.90 6.80 3.37
N SER A 292 6.19 6.52 3.46
CA SER A 292 6.98 6.07 2.32
C SER A 292 6.42 4.75 1.75
N GLN A 293 6.77 4.40 0.52
CA GLN A 293 6.24 3.18 -0.11
C GLN A 293 6.58 1.92 0.69
N GLU A 294 7.81 1.77 1.17
CA GLU A 294 8.22 0.63 1.98
C GLU A 294 7.53 0.59 3.34
N SER A 295 7.27 1.76 3.95
CA SER A 295 6.52 1.84 5.21
C SER A 295 5.03 1.51 5.00
N ALA A 296 4.45 1.94 3.88
CA ALA A 296 3.09 1.60 3.51
C ALA A 296 2.93 0.10 3.21
N LEU A 297 3.94 -0.53 2.57
CA LEU A 297 3.98 -1.99 2.42
C LEU A 297 3.98 -2.69 3.79
N SER A 298 4.86 -2.25 4.69
CA SER A 298 4.96 -2.80 6.04
C SER A 298 3.62 -2.70 6.79
N GLU A 299 3.00 -1.52 6.75
CA GLU A 299 1.68 -1.28 7.36
C GLU A 299 0.62 -2.21 6.77
N ALA A 300 0.53 -2.32 5.44
CA ALA A 300 -0.46 -3.14 4.76
C ALA A 300 -0.25 -4.65 4.95
N MET A 301 1.00 -5.09 5.09
CA MET A 301 1.32 -6.51 5.27
C MET A 301 1.08 -7.01 6.68
N PHE A 302 1.37 -6.20 7.69
CA PHE A 302 1.44 -6.69 9.07
C PHE A 302 0.30 -6.19 9.96
N PHE A 303 -0.38 -5.11 9.56
CA PHE A 303 -1.46 -4.48 10.33
C PHE A 303 -2.75 -4.31 9.54
#